data_ec1b534b0c772e8c872c1be8d6ff1954
#
_entry.id   ec1b534b0c772e8c872c1be8d6ff1954
#
_cell.length_a   1.000
_cell.length_b   1.000
_cell.length_c   1.000
_cell.angle_alpha   90.00
_cell.angle_beta   90.00
_cell.angle_gamma   90.00
#
_symmetry.space_group_name_H-M   'P 1'
#
loop_
_entity.id
_entity.type
_entity.pdbx_description
1 polymer ?
#
loop_
_entity_poly.entity_id
_entity_poly.type
_entity_poly.pdbx_seq_one_letter_code
_entity_poly.pdbx_strand_id
1 'polypeptide(L)'
;TKRGIAHENAVVEWVDGNIGSKLTMKYPAVILKGEGAHAEIISVAYAGEGQHQDAGAKVHHLAPNTTSNILSKSISKNGGRSSYRGLLKVNLKAHGCRSKVVCDALMLDADSRSDTYPTMEVGNSSADLEHEASVSKISGDQLFYLMSRGFTEEEAMGLIVNGFFE
;
A
#
# COMPACT_ATOMS: atom_id res chain seq x y z
N THR A 1 9.72 -4.40 -15.09
CA THR A 1 10.23 -4.04 -13.75
C THR A 1 10.53 -2.55 -13.73
N LYS A 2 9.98 -1.81 -12.72
CA LYS A 2 10.28 -0.39 -12.49
C LYS A 2 11.25 -0.28 -11.32
N ARG A 3 12.35 0.46 -11.51
CA ARG A 3 13.35 0.72 -10.45
C ARG A 3 13.78 2.18 -10.51
N GLY A 4 13.76 2.86 -9.36
CA GLY A 4 14.32 4.19 -9.15
C GLY A 4 15.59 4.08 -8.31
N ILE A 5 16.59 4.90 -8.63
CA ILE A 5 17.80 5.06 -7.80
C ILE A 5 17.85 6.51 -7.36
N ALA A 6 17.74 6.75 -6.06
CA ALA A 6 17.85 8.07 -5.46
C ALA A 6 19.28 8.32 -4.99
N HIS A 7 19.90 9.36 -5.53
CA HIS A 7 21.18 9.87 -5.09
C HIS A 7 21.02 10.82 -3.90
N GLU A 8 22.09 11.47 -3.49
CA GLU A 8 22.11 12.35 -2.32
C GLU A 8 21.00 13.42 -2.39
N ASN A 9 20.21 13.50 -1.31
CA ASN A 9 19.04 14.38 -1.15
C ASN A 9 17.99 14.30 -2.26
N ALA A 10 18.04 13.28 -3.12
CA ALA A 10 17.03 13.09 -4.17
C ALA A 10 15.72 12.50 -3.61
N VAL A 11 14.61 12.92 -4.21
CA VAL A 11 13.27 12.42 -3.92
C VAL A 11 12.78 11.60 -5.11
N VAL A 12 12.24 10.41 -4.83
CA VAL A 12 11.55 9.57 -5.82
C VAL A 12 10.12 9.37 -5.37
N GLU A 13 9.17 9.80 -6.19
CA GLU A 13 7.74 9.59 -5.97
C GLU A 13 7.18 8.59 -6.99
N TRP A 14 6.53 7.55 -6.51
CA TRP A 14 5.76 6.62 -7.31
C TRP A 14 4.28 6.70 -6.93
N VAL A 15 3.44 7.14 -7.88
CA VAL A 15 1.99 7.07 -7.74
C VAL A 15 1.47 6.02 -8.72
N ASP A 16 0.66 5.09 -8.22
CA ASP A 16 0.37 3.83 -8.86
C ASP A 16 -1.10 3.44 -8.74
N GLY A 17 -1.75 3.21 -9.87
CA GLY A 17 -3.13 2.69 -9.96
C GLY A 17 -3.14 1.30 -10.62
N ASN A 18 -3.77 0.32 -9.96
CA ASN A 18 -3.90 -1.06 -10.43
C ASN A 18 -5.38 -1.39 -10.59
N ILE A 19 -5.90 -1.21 -11.81
CA ILE A 19 -7.33 -1.32 -12.12
C ILE A 19 -7.51 -2.07 -13.44
N GLY A 20 -8.50 -2.95 -13.52
CA GLY A 20 -9.05 -3.50 -14.77
C GLY A 20 -8.37 -4.76 -15.32
N SER A 21 -7.18 -5.12 -14.92
CA SER A 21 -6.51 -6.35 -15.38
C SER A 21 -7.01 -7.58 -14.63
N LYS A 22 -7.16 -8.71 -15.34
CA LYS A 22 -7.47 -9.98 -14.69
C LYS A 22 -6.41 -10.40 -13.68
N LEU A 23 -5.14 -10.18 -14.00
CA LEU A 23 -4.00 -10.43 -13.12
C LEU A 23 -3.00 -9.29 -13.24
N THR A 24 -2.71 -8.63 -12.14
CA THR A 24 -1.61 -7.68 -12.02
C THR A 24 -0.56 -8.24 -11.07
N MET A 25 0.71 -8.15 -11.45
CA MET A 25 1.87 -8.40 -10.57
C MET A 25 2.84 -7.23 -10.73
N LYS A 26 2.82 -6.29 -9.77
CA LYS A 26 3.53 -5.02 -9.91
C LYS A 26 4.20 -4.60 -8.60
N TYR A 27 5.52 -4.58 -8.61
CA TYR A 27 6.35 -4.28 -7.44
C TYR A 27 7.43 -3.26 -7.83
N PRO A 28 7.12 -1.95 -7.90
CA PRO A 28 8.13 -0.93 -8.12
C PRO A 28 9.15 -0.94 -6.98
N ALA A 29 10.39 -0.64 -7.32
CA ALA A 29 11.47 -0.61 -6.35
C ALA A 29 12.18 0.74 -6.34
N VAL A 30 12.52 1.25 -5.16
CA VAL A 30 13.39 2.43 -4.97
C VAL A 30 14.62 2.01 -4.19
N ILE A 31 15.77 2.42 -4.70
CA ILE A 31 17.06 2.21 -4.07
C ILE A 31 17.58 3.57 -3.60
N LEU A 32 17.58 3.80 -2.30
CA LEU A 32 18.06 5.02 -1.66
C LEU A 32 19.58 4.89 -1.47
N LYS A 33 20.34 5.32 -2.49
CA LYS A 33 21.78 5.13 -2.59
C LYS A 33 22.58 6.31 -2.03
N GLY A 34 22.01 7.51 -2.05
CA GLY A 34 22.65 8.71 -1.52
C GLY A 34 22.11 9.08 -0.13
N GLU A 35 22.95 9.73 0.67
CA GLU A 35 22.55 10.23 1.98
C GLU A 35 21.39 11.22 1.87
N GLY A 36 20.45 11.19 2.83
CA GLY A 36 19.28 12.06 2.87
C GLY A 36 18.25 11.81 1.76
N ALA A 37 18.42 10.78 0.92
CA ALA A 37 17.45 10.46 -0.12
C ALA A 37 16.09 10.01 0.46
N HIS A 38 15.02 10.34 -0.26
CA HIS A 38 13.64 10.04 0.14
C HIS A 38 12.87 9.28 -0.94
N ALA A 39 12.00 8.36 -0.50
CA ALA A 39 11.04 7.69 -1.37
C ALA A 39 9.61 7.86 -0.84
N GLU A 40 8.70 8.25 -1.73
CA GLU A 40 7.26 8.27 -1.49
C GLU A 40 6.60 7.32 -2.47
N ILE A 41 5.85 6.34 -1.98
CA ILE A 41 5.15 5.35 -2.82
C ILE A 41 3.70 5.30 -2.42
N ILE A 42 2.81 5.67 -3.34
CA ILE A 42 1.37 5.60 -3.18
C ILE A 42 0.83 4.59 -4.19
N SER A 43 0.18 3.54 -3.72
CA SER A 43 -0.41 2.51 -4.55
C SER A 43 -1.87 2.31 -4.22
N VAL A 44 -2.72 2.37 -5.24
CA VAL A 44 -4.14 2.06 -5.14
C VAL A 44 -4.44 0.85 -6.02
N ALA A 45 -5.19 -0.11 -5.48
CA ALA A 45 -5.63 -1.28 -6.22
C ALA A 45 -7.14 -1.49 -6.09
N TYR A 46 -7.79 -1.85 -7.20
CA TYR A 46 -9.17 -2.30 -7.22
C TYR A 46 -9.28 -3.65 -7.91
N ALA A 47 -9.82 -4.64 -7.20
CA ALA A 47 -10.03 -5.98 -7.71
C ALA A 47 -11.54 -6.29 -7.74
N GLY A 48 -12.11 -6.40 -8.93
CA GLY A 48 -13.48 -6.85 -9.17
C GLY A 48 -13.56 -8.35 -9.42
N GLU A 49 -14.73 -8.81 -9.88
CA GLU A 49 -14.99 -10.21 -10.22
C GLU A 49 -13.91 -10.81 -11.14
N GLY A 50 -13.37 -11.96 -10.75
CA GLY A 50 -12.34 -12.68 -11.52
C GLY A 50 -10.99 -11.98 -11.61
N GLN A 51 -10.78 -10.88 -10.86
CA GLN A 51 -9.53 -10.13 -10.86
C GLN A 51 -8.68 -10.43 -9.64
N HIS A 52 -7.36 -10.46 -9.84
CA HIS A 52 -6.37 -10.52 -8.78
C HIS A 52 -5.33 -9.40 -8.99
N GLN A 53 -5.32 -8.43 -8.07
CA GLN A 53 -4.36 -7.35 -8.06
C GLN A 53 -3.30 -7.65 -6.99
N ASP A 54 -2.14 -8.19 -7.42
CA ASP A 54 -0.98 -8.45 -6.56
C ASP A 54 0.01 -7.29 -6.76
N ALA A 55 -0.11 -6.29 -5.93
CA ALA A 55 0.70 -5.07 -5.98
C ALA A 55 1.55 -4.95 -4.71
N GLY A 56 2.53 -4.06 -4.75
CA GLY A 56 3.36 -3.79 -3.59
C GLY A 56 4.51 -2.85 -3.91
N ALA A 57 5.42 -2.69 -2.97
CA ALA A 57 6.56 -1.80 -3.11
C ALA A 57 7.82 -2.39 -2.50
N LYS A 58 8.97 -2.00 -3.04
CA LYS A 58 10.28 -2.39 -2.51
C LYS A 58 11.11 -1.15 -2.28
N VAL A 59 11.61 -0.98 -1.06
CA VAL A 59 12.54 0.10 -0.74
C VAL A 59 13.81 -0.47 -0.12
N HIS A 60 14.95 -0.05 -0.66
CA HIS A 60 16.27 -0.43 -0.16
C HIS A 60 16.99 0.82 0.36
N HIS A 61 17.17 0.92 1.66
CA HIS A 61 17.99 1.93 2.31
C HIS A 61 19.45 1.48 2.31
N LEU A 62 20.28 2.08 1.45
CA LEU A 62 21.71 1.76 1.33
C LEU A 62 22.61 2.81 1.98
N ALA A 63 22.15 4.07 2.05
CA ALA A 63 22.87 5.20 2.61
C ALA A 63 22.25 5.67 3.93
N PRO A 64 23.01 6.42 4.76
CA PRO A 64 22.53 6.98 6.02
C PRO A 64 21.43 8.03 5.84
N ASN A 65 20.64 8.24 6.90
CA ASN A 65 19.66 9.33 7.02
C ASN A 65 18.61 9.33 5.90
N THR A 66 18.38 8.18 5.26
CA THR A 66 17.37 8.04 4.21
C THR A 66 16.00 7.77 4.80
N THR A 67 14.95 8.24 4.11
CA THR A 67 13.57 8.09 4.57
C THR A 67 12.68 7.52 3.50
N SER A 68 11.61 6.81 3.90
CA SER A 68 10.59 6.35 2.96
C SER A 68 9.22 6.25 3.58
N ASN A 69 8.19 6.56 2.77
CA ASN A 69 6.80 6.31 3.08
C ASN A 69 6.19 5.43 2.01
N ILE A 70 5.44 4.43 2.44
CA ILE A 70 4.69 3.54 1.55
C ILE A 70 3.24 3.53 2.02
N LEU A 71 2.33 4.01 1.18
CA LEU A 71 0.91 3.94 1.39
C LEU A 71 0.30 3.04 0.32
N SER A 72 -0.30 1.94 0.74
CA SER A 72 -1.02 1.01 -0.14
C SER A 72 -2.46 0.88 0.31
N LYS A 73 -3.40 1.29 -0.53
CA LYS A 73 -4.83 1.12 -0.27
C LYS A 73 -5.43 0.21 -1.35
N SER A 74 -6.20 -0.78 -0.94
CA SER A 74 -6.82 -1.72 -1.86
C SER A 74 -8.28 -1.97 -1.55
N ILE A 75 -9.08 -2.15 -2.62
CA ILE A 75 -10.49 -2.52 -2.53
C ILE A 75 -10.71 -3.80 -3.31
N SER A 76 -11.48 -4.71 -2.73
CA SER A 76 -11.93 -5.93 -3.38
C SER A 76 -13.46 -6.02 -3.36
N LYS A 77 -14.07 -6.36 -4.52
CA LYS A 77 -15.53 -6.47 -4.70
C LYS A 77 -15.86 -7.66 -5.58
N ASN A 78 -17.04 -8.27 -5.35
CA ASN A 78 -17.59 -9.37 -6.15
C ASN A 78 -16.62 -10.57 -6.27
N GLY A 79 -16.04 -10.99 -5.15
CA GLY A 79 -15.07 -12.09 -5.12
C GLY A 79 -13.68 -11.73 -5.68
N GLY A 80 -13.40 -10.46 -5.91
CA GLY A 80 -12.08 -9.99 -6.30
C GLY A 80 -11.03 -10.22 -5.22
N ARG A 81 -9.77 -10.32 -5.62
CA ARG A 81 -8.65 -10.55 -4.71
C ARG A 81 -7.62 -9.44 -4.83
N SER A 82 -7.26 -8.83 -3.71
CA SER A 82 -6.11 -7.95 -3.61
C SER A 82 -5.00 -8.61 -2.80
N SER A 83 -3.75 -8.36 -3.17
CA SER A 83 -2.59 -8.80 -2.39
C SER A 83 -1.57 -7.68 -2.33
N TYR A 84 -1.01 -7.44 -1.15
CA TYR A 84 0.13 -6.54 -0.97
C TYR A 84 1.39 -7.34 -0.69
N ARG A 85 2.48 -7.06 -1.45
CA ARG A 85 3.81 -7.61 -1.20
C ARG A 85 4.82 -6.48 -1.04
N GLY A 86 5.25 -6.25 0.18
CA GLY A 86 6.23 -5.23 0.53
C GLY A 86 7.60 -5.81 0.84
N LEU A 87 8.65 -5.11 0.44
CA LEU A 87 10.00 -5.35 0.92
C LEU A 87 10.61 -4.03 1.37
N LEU A 88 10.93 -3.96 2.65
CA LEU A 88 11.76 -2.89 3.22
C LEU A 88 13.08 -3.49 3.65
N LYS A 89 14.17 -2.99 3.08
CA LYS A 89 15.52 -3.47 3.41
C LYS A 89 16.41 -2.32 3.86
N VAL A 90 16.98 -2.43 5.05
CA VAL A 90 17.96 -1.48 5.60
C VAL A 90 19.32 -2.15 5.66
N ASN A 91 20.29 -1.57 4.97
CA ASN A 91 21.68 -2.06 4.93
C ASN A 91 22.40 -1.78 6.26
N LEU A 92 23.41 -2.57 6.59
CA LEU A 92 24.26 -2.39 7.77
C LEU A 92 24.85 -0.98 7.90
N LYS A 93 25.15 -0.33 6.79
CA LYS A 93 25.75 1.02 6.75
C LYS A 93 24.72 2.15 6.75
N ALA A 94 23.44 1.83 6.61
CA ALA A 94 22.35 2.79 6.52
C ALA A 94 21.82 3.14 7.93
N HIS A 95 22.57 3.95 8.68
CA HIS A 95 22.18 4.40 10.01
C HIS A 95 21.23 5.62 9.93
N GLY A 96 20.39 5.78 10.96
CA GLY A 96 19.43 6.90 11.05
C GLY A 96 18.33 6.89 10.01
N CYS A 97 18.04 5.73 9.41
CA CYS A 97 16.95 5.57 8.44
C CYS A 97 15.60 5.56 9.13
N ARG A 98 14.60 6.11 8.47
CA ARG A 98 13.20 6.05 8.92
C ARG A 98 12.30 5.58 7.78
N SER A 99 11.35 4.70 8.09
CA SER A 99 10.36 4.27 7.13
C SER A 99 9.02 4.03 7.78
N LYS A 100 7.96 4.49 7.11
CA LYS A 100 6.59 4.16 7.46
C LYS A 100 5.93 3.41 6.32
N VAL A 101 5.29 2.28 6.64
CA VAL A 101 4.52 1.46 5.70
C VAL A 101 3.10 1.33 6.22
N VAL A 102 2.13 1.77 5.42
CA VAL A 102 0.70 1.64 5.73
C VAL A 102 0.04 0.83 4.62
N CYS A 103 -0.63 -0.24 5.00
CA CYS A 103 -1.31 -1.15 4.08
C CYS A 103 -2.76 -1.35 4.51
N ASP A 104 -3.68 -0.68 3.82
CA ASP A 104 -5.10 -0.76 4.12
C ASP A 104 -5.85 -1.51 3.02
N ALA A 105 -6.72 -2.42 3.43
CA ALA A 105 -7.56 -3.17 2.51
C ALA A 105 -9.02 -3.12 2.97
N LEU A 106 -9.92 -2.84 2.04
CA LEU A 106 -11.35 -2.83 2.24
C LEU A 106 -12.02 -3.89 1.35
N MET A 107 -12.73 -4.83 1.95
CA MET A 107 -13.55 -5.80 1.23
C MET A 107 -15.01 -5.35 1.26
N LEU A 108 -15.64 -5.27 0.08
CA LEU A 108 -17.02 -4.77 -0.04
C LEU A 108 -18.06 -5.88 0.06
N ASP A 109 -17.64 -7.14 0.12
CA ASP A 109 -18.52 -8.32 0.25
C ASP A 109 -17.82 -9.49 0.97
N ALA A 110 -18.55 -10.58 1.14
CA ALA A 110 -18.07 -11.76 1.87
C ALA A 110 -17.13 -12.66 1.06
N ASP A 111 -17.24 -12.61 -0.27
CA ASP A 111 -16.53 -13.51 -1.19
C ASP A 111 -15.18 -12.92 -1.61
N SER A 112 -15.02 -11.62 -1.41
CA SER A 112 -13.79 -10.90 -1.69
C SER A 112 -12.67 -11.24 -0.71
N ARG A 113 -11.42 -11.12 -1.19
CA ARG A 113 -10.24 -11.52 -0.41
C ARG A 113 -9.14 -10.46 -0.46
N SER A 114 -8.47 -10.28 0.69
CA SER A 114 -7.23 -9.51 0.79
C SER A 114 -6.15 -10.31 1.50
N ASP A 115 -4.92 -10.27 0.97
CA ASP A 115 -3.74 -10.91 1.55
C ASP A 115 -2.60 -9.89 1.68
N THR A 116 -1.84 -9.96 2.77
CA THR A 116 -0.71 -9.06 3.02
C THR A 116 0.55 -9.86 3.34
N TYR A 117 1.63 -9.58 2.60
CA TYR A 117 2.93 -10.25 2.73
C TYR A 117 4.06 -9.21 2.92
N PRO A 118 4.16 -8.61 4.10
CA PRO A 118 5.24 -7.67 4.40
C PRO A 118 6.53 -8.41 4.69
N THR A 119 7.64 -7.88 4.19
CA THR A 119 8.99 -8.36 4.51
C THR A 119 9.85 -7.17 4.95
N MET A 120 10.48 -7.29 6.11
CA MET A 120 11.43 -6.30 6.62
C MET A 120 12.76 -6.97 6.92
N GLU A 121 13.82 -6.49 6.26
CA GLU A 121 15.19 -6.92 6.50
C GLU A 121 15.98 -5.76 7.11
N VAL A 122 16.21 -5.80 8.42
CA VAL A 122 16.83 -4.71 9.17
C VAL A 122 18.25 -5.05 9.52
N GLY A 123 19.20 -4.45 8.81
CA GLY A 123 20.65 -4.66 9.04
C GLY A 123 21.26 -3.66 10.03
N ASN A 124 20.56 -2.59 10.41
CA ASN A 124 21.08 -1.56 11.29
C ASN A 124 20.09 -1.23 12.41
N SER A 125 20.54 -1.29 13.66
CA SER A 125 19.70 -1.11 14.86
C SER A 125 19.26 0.33 15.12
N SER A 126 19.85 1.32 14.45
CA SER A 126 19.44 2.74 14.55
C SER A 126 18.29 3.10 13.60
N ALA A 127 17.76 2.15 12.84
CA ALA A 127 16.63 2.38 11.96
C ALA A 127 15.32 2.44 12.76
N ASP A 128 14.49 3.43 12.45
CA ASP A 128 13.15 3.63 12.98
C ASP A 128 12.14 3.23 11.92
N LEU A 129 11.45 2.10 12.15
CA LEU A 129 10.59 1.49 11.14
C LEU A 129 9.20 1.22 11.71
N GLU A 130 8.19 1.75 11.03
CA GLU A 130 6.79 1.54 11.35
C GLU A 130 6.12 0.72 10.25
N HIS A 131 5.31 -0.24 10.64
CA HIS A 131 4.43 -0.96 9.72
C HIS A 131 3.05 -1.12 10.35
N GLU A 132 2.06 -0.54 9.67
CA GLU A 132 0.65 -0.64 10.01
C GLU A 132 -0.08 -1.39 8.89
N ALA A 133 -0.94 -2.33 9.24
CA ALA A 133 -1.78 -3.02 8.27
C ALA A 133 -3.20 -3.14 8.81
N SER A 134 -4.17 -2.72 8.04
CA SER A 134 -5.58 -2.92 8.35
C SER A 134 -6.27 -3.68 7.22
N VAL A 135 -7.11 -4.65 7.61
CA VAL A 135 -7.99 -5.34 6.68
C VAL A 135 -9.39 -5.26 7.26
N SER A 136 -10.26 -4.54 6.58
CA SER A 136 -11.63 -4.35 7.00
C SER A 136 -12.60 -4.87 5.95
N LYS A 137 -13.79 -5.25 6.43
CA LYS A 137 -14.94 -5.54 5.60
C LYS A 137 -15.97 -4.45 5.83
N ILE A 138 -16.67 -4.08 4.76
CA ILE A 138 -17.75 -3.10 4.89
C ILE A 138 -18.75 -3.54 5.97
N SER A 139 -19.07 -2.65 6.88
CA SER A 139 -20.01 -2.93 7.97
C SER A 139 -21.45 -2.79 7.48
N GLY A 140 -22.27 -3.83 7.72
CA GLY A 140 -23.71 -3.74 7.49
C GLY A 140 -24.38 -2.61 8.27
N ASP A 141 -23.89 -2.34 9.48
CA ASP A 141 -24.41 -1.24 10.32
C ASP A 141 -24.11 0.14 9.73
N GLN A 142 -22.92 0.31 9.14
CA GLN A 142 -22.57 1.57 8.44
C GLN A 142 -23.43 1.77 7.21
N LEU A 143 -23.64 0.72 6.41
CA LEU A 143 -24.54 0.77 5.26
C LEU A 143 -25.98 1.09 5.71
N PHE A 144 -26.48 0.36 6.69
CA PHE A 144 -27.83 0.57 7.23
C PHE A 144 -28.00 2.01 7.75
N TYR A 145 -27.01 2.55 8.46
CA TYR A 145 -27.04 3.92 8.95
C TYR A 145 -27.17 4.93 7.80
N LEU A 146 -26.35 4.81 6.76
CA LEU A 146 -26.41 5.71 5.61
C LEU A 146 -27.73 5.56 4.84
N MET A 147 -28.19 4.34 4.63
CA MET A 147 -29.49 4.06 3.99
C MET A 147 -30.66 4.64 4.79
N SER A 148 -30.60 4.61 6.13
CA SER A 148 -31.62 5.24 6.99
C SER A 148 -31.63 6.76 6.91
N ARG A 149 -30.58 7.35 6.35
CA ARG A 149 -30.45 8.79 6.05
C ARG A 149 -30.89 9.16 4.64
N GLY A 150 -31.40 8.17 3.88
CA GLY A 150 -31.98 8.36 2.55
C GLY A 150 -31.06 8.08 1.38
N PHE A 151 -29.84 7.56 1.62
CA PHE A 151 -28.95 7.08 0.55
C PHE A 151 -29.42 5.71 0.04
N THR A 152 -29.28 5.47 -1.26
CA THR A 152 -29.35 4.12 -1.80
C THR A 152 -28.16 3.30 -1.32
N GLU A 153 -28.24 1.97 -1.40
CA GLU A 153 -27.11 1.10 -1.02
C GLU A 153 -25.84 1.43 -1.83
N GLU A 154 -25.99 1.71 -3.12
CA GLU A 154 -24.89 2.06 -4.00
C GLU A 154 -24.24 3.40 -3.61
N GLU A 155 -25.03 4.43 -3.30
CA GLU A 155 -24.53 5.72 -2.82
C GLU A 155 -23.85 5.59 -1.46
N ALA A 156 -24.42 4.81 -0.53
CA ALA A 156 -23.84 4.54 0.77
C ALA A 156 -22.48 3.84 0.65
N MET A 157 -22.40 2.82 -0.22
CA MET A 157 -21.14 2.13 -0.50
C MET A 157 -20.11 3.06 -1.12
N GLY A 158 -20.51 3.91 -2.07
CA GLY A 158 -19.66 4.94 -2.67
C GLY A 158 -19.07 5.91 -1.65
N LEU A 159 -19.88 6.36 -0.69
CA LEU A 159 -19.42 7.25 0.40
C LEU A 159 -18.39 6.58 1.30
N ILE A 160 -18.60 5.30 1.66
CA ILE A 160 -17.63 4.53 2.48
C ILE A 160 -16.32 4.35 1.73
N VAL A 161 -16.38 4.02 0.44
CA VAL A 161 -15.20 3.88 -0.42
C VAL A 161 -14.43 5.20 -0.54
N ASN A 162 -15.11 6.31 -0.74
CA ASN A 162 -14.47 7.62 -0.81
C ASN A 162 -13.77 7.97 0.51
N GLY A 163 -14.44 7.78 1.66
CA GLY A 163 -13.83 8.01 2.97
C GLY A 163 -12.65 7.07 3.27
N PHE A 164 -12.62 5.87 2.67
CA PHE A 164 -11.47 4.98 2.80
C PHE A 164 -10.22 5.51 2.09
N PHE A 165 -10.37 6.30 1.02
CA PHE A 165 -9.23 6.87 0.29
C PHE A 165 -8.74 8.21 0.87
N GLU A 166 -9.50 8.89 1.69
CA GLU A 166 -9.08 10.09 2.42
C GLU A 166 -8.13 9.74 3.58
#